data_15521397b698e88606bd4c11e794af7f
#
_entry.id   15521397b698e88606bd4c11e794af7f
#
_cell.length_a   1.000
_cell.length_b   1.000
_cell.length_c   1.000
_cell.angle_alpha   90.00
_cell.angle_beta   90.00
_cell.angle_gamma   90.00
#
_symmetry.space_group_name_H-M   'P 1'
#
loop_
_entity.id
_entity.type
_entity.pdbx_description
1 polymer ?
#
loop_
_entity_poly.entity_id
_entity_poly.type
_entity_poly.pdbx_seq_one_letter_code
_entity_poly.pdbx_strand_id
1 'polypeptide(L)'
;MPTVDINLKDMEFDQIIGQEKVLKQVRSTLLVGRNLILVGPPGIGKTTLAKNVSSFLPDLDVVKGCEFHCILNVLNCPSCISKKNKGEKLEVETISGSKRFVRVQGSPDLTAEDLLGDIDPIKALKFGPLSIEAFTPGKIFKANNGVLFFDELNRCPEKLQNALLQVLQEHEATIGSYSVNLPTNFVFIGTMNPEDYAGTEQLSSVFLDRFDLVYMGYPESSEKELSIVSKNGKNLNIAFPSDLLHFAVEFVRSIRENKDVEQKPSVRASLGLYERSQSNAIISGRKEVIFKDIQDSLISVLRHRVTLKPSVRYLKDISVFLKEEFEKFVESKPQFRKFASEKEGSEAG
;
A
#
# COMPACT_ATOMS: atom_id res chain seq x y z
N MET A 1 -0.53 -28.01 -5.18
CA MET A 1 -0.85 -26.65 -4.71
C MET A 1 -1.48 -25.92 -5.88
N PRO A 2 -2.69 -25.39 -5.77
CA PRO A 2 -3.24 -24.53 -6.80
C PRO A 2 -2.44 -23.22 -6.77
N THR A 3 -1.54 -23.06 -7.72
CA THR A 3 -0.78 -21.82 -7.90
C THR A 3 -1.53 -20.97 -8.90
N VAL A 4 -1.87 -19.75 -8.51
CA VAL A 4 -2.35 -18.76 -9.49
C VAL A 4 -1.23 -18.58 -10.51
N ASP A 5 -1.51 -18.87 -11.79
CA ASP A 5 -0.54 -18.67 -12.85
C ASP A 5 -0.17 -17.19 -12.94
N ILE A 6 1.09 -16.88 -12.67
CA ILE A 6 1.64 -15.54 -12.79
C ILE A 6 2.65 -15.57 -13.95
N ASN A 7 2.50 -14.67 -14.91
CA ASN A 7 3.52 -14.51 -15.95
C ASN A 7 4.75 -13.79 -15.38
N LEU A 8 5.67 -14.56 -14.78
CA LEU A 8 6.81 -14.06 -14.04
C LEU A 8 7.98 -13.65 -14.94
N LYS A 9 8.02 -14.10 -16.20
CA LYS A 9 9.16 -13.83 -17.10
C LYS A 9 9.22 -12.37 -17.55
N ASP A 10 8.06 -11.73 -17.70
CA ASP A 10 7.92 -10.37 -18.23
C ASP A 10 7.50 -9.36 -17.14
N MET A 11 7.76 -9.67 -15.88
CA MET A 11 7.45 -8.76 -14.76
C MET A 11 8.37 -7.54 -14.76
N GLU A 12 7.95 -6.46 -15.38
CA GLU A 12 8.58 -5.14 -15.24
C GLU A 12 7.78 -4.30 -14.24
N PHE A 13 8.40 -4.00 -13.11
CA PHE A 13 7.79 -3.17 -12.06
C PHE A 13 8.04 -1.68 -12.33
N ASP A 14 7.50 -1.16 -13.39
CA ASP A 14 7.76 0.20 -13.87
C ASP A 14 7.50 1.30 -12.85
N GLN A 15 6.57 1.08 -11.91
CA GLN A 15 6.22 2.06 -10.90
C GLN A 15 7.11 1.99 -9.65
N ILE A 16 7.96 0.97 -9.54
CA ILE A 16 8.84 0.76 -8.39
C ILE A 16 10.28 1.07 -8.81
N ILE A 17 10.83 2.13 -8.25
CA ILE A 17 12.17 2.61 -8.57
C ILE A 17 13.12 2.31 -7.41
N GLY A 18 14.27 1.74 -7.72
CA GLY A 18 15.38 1.61 -6.78
C GLY A 18 15.21 0.54 -5.71
N GLN A 19 14.45 -0.52 -5.99
CA GLN A 19 14.20 -1.63 -5.08
C GLN A 19 14.59 -2.98 -5.72
N GLU A 20 15.67 -3.03 -6.49
CA GLU A 20 16.04 -4.18 -7.33
C GLU A 20 16.16 -5.49 -6.55
N LYS A 21 16.75 -5.43 -5.33
CA LYS A 21 16.88 -6.59 -4.44
C LYS A 21 15.51 -7.09 -3.95
N VAL A 22 14.64 -6.15 -3.58
CA VAL A 22 13.25 -6.43 -3.15
C VAL A 22 12.47 -7.08 -4.29
N LEU A 23 12.54 -6.52 -5.49
CA LEU A 23 11.84 -7.04 -6.66
C LEU A 23 12.30 -8.45 -7.01
N LYS A 24 13.62 -8.73 -6.89
CA LYS A 24 14.16 -10.07 -7.09
C LYS A 24 13.61 -11.07 -6.04
N GLN A 25 13.53 -10.67 -4.77
CA GLN A 25 12.97 -11.51 -3.70
C GLN A 25 11.48 -11.77 -3.94
N VAL A 26 10.69 -10.74 -4.24
CA VAL A 26 9.26 -10.87 -4.55
C VAL A 26 9.03 -11.83 -5.71
N ARG A 27 9.76 -11.67 -6.83
CA ARG A 27 9.68 -12.61 -7.96
C ARG A 27 10.00 -14.04 -7.54
N SER A 28 11.06 -14.24 -6.75
CA SER A 28 11.47 -15.56 -6.29
C SER A 28 10.41 -16.22 -5.39
N THR A 29 9.83 -15.46 -4.45
CA THR A 29 8.76 -15.92 -3.57
C THR A 29 7.52 -16.32 -4.35
N LEU A 30 7.10 -15.47 -5.30
CA LEU A 30 5.92 -15.73 -6.12
C LEU A 30 6.10 -16.94 -7.06
N LEU A 31 7.30 -17.15 -7.58
CA LEU A 31 7.65 -18.30 -8.45
C LEU A 31 7.41 -19.65 -7.77
N VAL A 32 7.67 -19.72 -6.47
CA VAL A 32 7.46 -20.97 -5.70
C VAL A 32 6.10 -21.02 -5.02
N GLY A 33 5.22 -20.04 -5.31
CA GLY A 33 3.85 -20.02 -4.78
C GLY A 33 3.78 -19.76 -3.27
N ARG A 34 4.77 -19.05 -2.69
CA ARG A 34 4.77 -18.74 -1.26
C ARG A 34 4.08 -17.41 -0.97
N ASN A 35 3.51 -17.33 0.22
CA ASN A 35 2.93 -16.11 0.75
C ASN A 35 4.02 -15.15 1.22
N LEU A 36 3.84 -13.83 1.05
CA LEU A 36 4.85 -12.86 1.42
C LEU A 36 4.29 -11.73 2.29
N ILE A 37 5.14 -11.19 3.16
CA ILE A 37 4.89 -9.96 3.92
C ILE A 37 5.94 -8.93 3.56
N LEU A 38 5.50 -7.76 3.09
CA LEU A 38 6.33 -6.60 2.81
C LEU A 38 6.53 -5.80 4.10
N VAL A 39 7.76 -5.78 4.60
CA VAL A 39 8.12 -5.12 5.86
C VAL A 39 8.82 -3.80 5.57
N GLY A 40 8.39 -2.72 6.18
CA GLY A 40 9.08 -1.44 6.04
C GLY A 40 8.21 -0.24 6.40
N PRO A 41 8.80 0.96 6.47
CA PRO A 41 8.12 2.18 6.89
C PRO A 41 6.95 2.55 5.98
N PRO A 42 6.02 3.40 6.43
CA PRO A 42 4.90 3.85 5.59
C PRO A 42 5.40 4.67 4.39
N GLY A 43 4.66 4.61 3.28
CA GLY A 43 4.90 5.48 2.11
C GLY A 43 6.09 5.14 1.22
N ILE A 44 6.65 3.92 1.32
CA ILE A 44 7.75 3.43 0.47
C ILE A 44 7.30 2.62 -0.76
N GLY A 45 5.99 2.52 -1.01
CA GLY A 45 5.48 1.85 -2.21
C GLY A 45 4.99 0.40 -2.02
N LYS A 46 4.81 -0.10 -0.78
CA LYS A 46 4.32 -1.48 -0.52
C LYS A 46 3.00 -1.78 -1.25
N THR A 47 2.00 -0.90 -1.12
CA THR A 47 0.70 -1.05 -1.81
C THR A 47 0.84 -0.98 -3.34
N THR A 48 1.73 -0.12 -3.83
CA THR A 48 2.01 -0.01 -5.27
C THR A 48 2.61 -1.31 -5.80
N LEU A 49 3.56 -1.89 -5.07
CA LEU A 49 4.15 -3.18 -5.42
C LEU A 49 3.10 -4.30 -5.49
N ALA A 50 2.23 -4.40 -4.48
CA ALA A 50 1.16 -5.40 -4.48
C ALA A 50 0.17 -5.23 -5.64
N LYS A 51 -0.18 -3.99 -6.00
CA LYS A 51 -1.01 -3.72 -7.19
C LYS A 51 -0.31 -4.11 -8.49
N ASN A 52 1.00 -3.85 -8.60
CA ASN A 52 1.76 -4.29 -9.77
C ASN A 52 1.76 -5.82 -9.88
N VAL A 53 1.89 -6.56 -8.76
CA VAL A 53 1.77 -8.03 -8.79
C VAL A 53 0.42 -8.46 -9.37
N SER A 54 -0.68 -7.81 -8.99
CA SER A 54 -1.99 -8.16 -9.55
C SER A 54 -2.12 -7.90 -11.05
N SER A 55 -1.42 -6.91 -11.59
CA SER A 55 -1.43 -6.63 -13.04
C SER A 55 -0.69 -7.66 -13.87
N PHE A 56 0.16 -8.49 -13.26
CA PHE A 56 0.85 -9.60 -13.93
C PHE A 56 0.05 -10.90 -13.94
N LEU A 57 -1.11 -10.94 -13.27
CA LEU A 57 -2.02 -12.06 -13.37
C LEU A 57 -2.62 -12.07 -14.79
N PRO A 58 -2.69 -13.23 -15.46
CA PRO A 58 -3.31 -13.34 -16.77
C PRO A 58 -4.78 -12.95 -16.71
N ASP A 59 -5.32 -12.52 -17.84
CA ASP A 59 -6.75 -12.36 -17.99
C ASP A 59 -7.45 -13.69 -17.76
N LEU A 60 -8.62 -13.67 -17.13
CA LEU A 60 -9.34 -14.85 -16.72
C LEU A 60 -10.80 -14.78 -17.16
N ASP A 61 -11.26 -15.85 -17.80
CA ASP A 61 -12.66 -16.03 -18.16
C ASP A 61 -13.46 -16.56 -16.97
N VAL A 62 -14.33 -15.71 -16.43
CA VAL A 62 -15.11 -16.01 -15.24
C VAL A 62 -16.61 -15.92 -15.54
N VAL A 63 -17.41 -16.54 -14.67
CA VAL A 63 -18.87 -16.39 -14.73
C VAL A 63 -19.23 -14.93 -14.47
N LYS A 64 -19.95 -14.34 -15.40
CA LYS A 64 -20.34 -12.91 -15.37
C LYS A 64 -21.08 -12.54 -14.08
N GLY A 65 -20.61 -11.51 -13.42
CA GLY A 65 -21.16 -11.03 -12.16
C GLY A 65 -20.92 -11.95 -10.96
N CYS A 66 -20.00 -12.91 -11.05
CA CYS A 66 -19.64 -13.78 -9.95
C CYS A 66 -18.55 -13.13 -9.08
N GLU A 67 -18.87 -12.80 -7.82
CA GLU A 67 -17.93 -12.22 -6.86
C GLU A 67 -16.78 -13.17 -6.45
N PHE A 68 -16.91 -14.49 -6.69
CA PHE A 68 -15.88 -15.50 -6.43
C PHE A 68 -14.97 -15.76 -7.63
N HIS A 69 -15.16 -15.06 -8.73
CA HIS A 69 -14.45 -15.30 -9.97
C HIS A 69 -14.45 -16.77 -10.40
N CYS A 70 -15.63 -17.42 -10.31
CA CYS A 70 -15.77 -18.82 -10.74
C CYS A 70 -15.46 -18.98 -12.21
N ILE A 71 -14.68 -20.01 -12.55
CA ILE A 71 -14.42 -20.46 -13.91
C ILE A 71 -15.51 -21.49 -14.28
N LEU A 72 -16.01 -21.50 -15.53
CA LEU A 72 -17.09 -22.39 -15.95
C LEU A 72 -16.89 -23.84 -15.57
N ASN A 73 -15.64 -24.32 -15.67
CA ASN A 73 -15.32 -25.74 -15.41
C ASN A 73 -15.09 -26.01 -13.90
N VAL A 74 -14.89 -24.95 -13.07
CA VAL A 74 -14.61 -25.04 -11.63
C VAL A 74 -15.47 -24.01 -10.91
N LEU A 75 -16.71 -24.39 -10.63
CA LEU A 75 -17.63 -23.52 -9.89
C LEU A 75 -17.42 -23.72 -8.39
N ASN A 76 -16.95 -22.69 -7.71
CA ASN A 76 -16.63 -22.73 -6.30
C ASN A 76 -17.70 -22.04 -5.43
N CYS A 77 -18.51 -21.14 -6.02
CA CYS A 77 -19.49 -20.41 -5.24
C CYS A 77 -20.88 -21.04 -5.28
N PRO A 78 -21.64 -20.90 -4.18
CA PRO A 78 -22.99 -21.44 -4.06
C PRO A 78 -23.94 -20.99 -5.17
N SER A 79 -23.87 -19.73 -5.51
CA SER A 79 -24.76 -19.12 -6.52
C SER A 79 -24.53 -19.73 -7.92
N CYS A 80 -23.26 -19.88 -8.35
CA CYS A 80 -22.96 -20.48 -9.64
C CYS A 80 -23.32 -21.98 -9.67
N ILE A 81 -23.09 -22.70 -8.56
CA ILE A 81 -23.48 -24.11 -8.43
C ILE A 81 -24.98 -24.24 -8.51
N SER A 82 -25.74 -23.43 -7.79
CA SER A 82 -27.22 -23.45 -7.81
C SER A 82 -27.77 -23.17 -9.19
N LYS A 83 -27.25 -22.15 -9.90
CA LYS A 83 -27.66 -21.82 -11.28
C LYS A 83 -27.39 -22.98 -12.23
N LYS A 84 -26.20 -23.58 -12.14
CA LYS A 84 -25.86 -24.76 -12.95
C LYS A 84 -26.80 -25.94 -12.71
N ASN A 85 -27.13 -26.22 -11.44
CA ASN A 85 -28.04 -27.30 -11.07
C ASN A 85 -29.47 -27.06 -11.55
N LYS A 86 -29.89 -25.80 -11.70
CA LYS A 86 -31.16 -25.38 -12.27
C LYS A 86 -31.18 -25.40 -13.81
N GLY A 87 -30.05 -25.73 -14.45
CA GLY A 87 -29.89 -25.73 -15.90
C GLY A 87 -29.81 -24.33 -16.51
N GLU A 88 -29.56 -23.31 -15.74
CA GLU A 88 -29.40 -21.94 -16.24
C GLU A 88 -28.07 -21.81 -17.02
N LYS A 89 -28.11 -21.11 -18.16
CA LYS A 89 -26.92 -20.85 -18.96
C LYS A 89 -26.06 -19.80 -18.22
N LEU A 90 -24.83 -20.14 -17.88
CA LEU A 90 -23.88 -19.21 -17.28
C LEU A 90 -23.16 -18.42 -18.39
N GLU A 91 -23.33 -17.11 -18.41
CA GLU A 91 -22.56 -16.21 -19.27
C GLU A 91 -21.14 -16.04 -18.72
N VAL A 92 -20.18 -15.78 -19.61
CA VAL A 92 -18.77 -15.60 -19.29
C VAL A 92 -18.36 -14.16 -19.61
N GLU A 93 -17.50 -13.60 -18.78
CA GLU A 93 -16.79 -12.35 -19.03
C GLU A 93 -15.30 -12.51 -18.74
N THR A 94 -14.45 -11.83 -19.50
CA THR A 94 -13.01 -11.81 -19.28
C THR A 94 -12.67 -10.67 -18.32
N ILE A 95 -11.97 -10.96 -17.23
CA ILE A 95 -11.51 -9.97 -16.26
C ILE A 95 -9.98 -9.94 -16.17
N SER A 96 -9.41 -8.74 -16.13
CA SER A 96 -7.96 -8.57 -15.97
C SER A 96 -7.51 -8.88 -14.55
N GLY A 97 -6.22 -9.19 -14.40
CA GLY A 97 -5.60 -9.41 -13.10
C GLY A 97 -5.78 -8.22 -12.14
N SER A 98 -5.66 -7.00 -12.63
CA SER A 98 -5.85 -5.77 -11.84
C SER A 98 -7.23 -5.65 -11.20
N LYS A 99 -8.28 -6.20 -11.81
CA LYS A 99 -9.65 -6.23 -11.26
C LYS A 99 -9.83 -7.29 -10.17
N ARG A 100 -8.89 -8.22 -10.04
CA ARG A 100 -8.88 -9.30 -9.04
C ARG A 100 -7.98 -8.97 -7.85
N PHE A 101 -7.78 -7.69 -7.56
CA PHE A 101 -7.04 -7.18 -6.41
C PHE A 101 -8.01 -6.80 -5.29
N VAL A 102 -7.97 -7.54 -4.20
CA VAL A 102 -8.81 -7.29 -3.02
C VAL A 102 -7.94 -6.77 -1.89
N ARG A 103 -8.26 -5.58 -1.38
CA ARG A 103 -7.57 -4.98 -0.24
C ARG A 103 -8.36 -5.19 1.05
N VAL A 104 -7.66 -5.65 2.06
CA VAL A 104 -8.09 -5.66 3.47
C VAL A 104 -7.19 -4.69 4.23
N GLN A 105 -7.79 -3.87 5.10
CA GLN A 105 -7.05 -3.00 6.02
C GLN A 105 -7.05 -3.66 7.39
N GLY A 106 -5.89 -3.94 7.95
CA GLY A 106 -5.75 -4.39 9.32
C GLY A 106 -6.23 -3.32 10.29
N SER A 107 -7.11 -3.71 11.20
CA SER A 107 -7.68 -2.86 12.25
C SER A 107 -8.05 -3.74 13.43
N PRO A 108 -7.99 -3.23 14.68
CA PRO A 108 -8.51 -3.92 15.86
C PRO A 108 -10.01 -4.26 15.76
N ASP A 109 -10.76 -3.49 14.98
CA ASP A 109 -12.21 -3.66 14.78
C ASP A 109 -12.57 -4.63 13.64
N LEU A 110 -11.56 -5.15 12.91
CA LEU A 110 -11.80 -6.09 11.83
C LEU A 110 -12.34 -7.40 12.39
N THR A 111 -13.42 -7.91 11.80
CA THR A 111 -14.10 -9.12 12.26
C THR A 111 -13.84 -10.33 11.38
N ALA A 112 -14.17 -11.53 11.86
CA ALA A 112 -14.10 -12.75 11.05
C ALA A 112 -15.11 -12.72 9.90
N GLU A 113 -16.25 -12.11 10.14
CA GLU A 113 -17.31 -11.95 9.15
C GLU A 113 -16.87 -11.08 7.98
N ASP A 114 -16.07 -10.03 8.22
CA ASP A 114 -15.50 -9.18 7.17
C ASP A 114 -14.56 -9.97 6.23
N LEU A 115 -13.79 -10.89 6.82
CA LEU A 115 -12.81 -11.70 6.07
C LEU A 115 -13.43 -12.92 5.41
N LEU A 116 -14.17 -13.70 6.19
CA LEU A 116 -14.70 -15.00 5.76
C LEU A 116 -16.10 -14.87 5.16
N GLY A 117 -16.87 -13.89 5.65
CA GLY A 117 -18.28 -13.72 5.29
C GLY A 117 -19.22 -14.15 6.41
N ASP A 118 -20.49 -13.91 6.18
CA ASP A 118 -21.54 -14.11 7.18
C ASP A 118 -22.83 -14.66 6.55
N ILE A 119 -23.72 -15.13 7.38
CA ILE A 119 -25.07 -15.58 6.99
C ILE A 119 -26.00 -14.35 6.95
N ASP A 120 -26.51 -14.04 5.76
CA ASP A 120 -27.49 -12.98 5.55
C ASP A 120 -28.83 -13.39 6.22
N PRO A 121 -29.31 -12.67 7.26
CA PRO A 121 -30.51 -13.03 7.99
C PRO A 121 -31.78 -13.09 7.11
N ILE A 122 -31.87 -12.22 6.10
CA ILE A 122 -33.02 -12.17 5.19
C ILE A 122 -33.03 -13.39 4.29
N LYS A 123 -31.87 -13.76 3.76
CA LYS A 123 -31.73 -14.97 2.95
C LYS A 123 -31.91 -16.23 3.78
N ALA A 124 -31.44 -16.23 5.03
CA ALA A 124 -31.63 -17.34 5.97
C ALA A 124 -33.10 -17.60 6.30
N LEU A 125 -33.92 -16.56 6.40
CA LEU A 125 -35.38 -16.71 6.56
C LEU A 125 -36.04 -17.33 5.31
N LYS A 126 -35.50 -17.03 4.12
CA LYS A 126 -36.08 -17.50 2.85
C LYS A 126 -35.61 -18.89 2.45
N PHE A 127 -34.34 -19.21 2.66
CA PHE A 127 -33.71 -20.44 2.17
C PHE A 127 -33.34 -21.42 3.30
N GLY A 128 -33.49 -21.01 4.55
CA GLY A 128 -33.02 -21.72 5.73
C GLY A 128 -31.62 -21.22 6.17
N PRO A 129 -31.35 -21.20 7.48
CA PRO A 129 -30.07 -20.70 8.03
C PRO A 129 -28.89 -21.57 7.69
N LEU A 130 -29.11 -22.84 7.33
CA LEU A 130 -28.08 -23.78 6.90
C LEU A 130 -27.89 -23.82 5.38
N SER A 131 -28.66 -23.00 4.67
CA SER A 131 -28.55 -22.94 3.21
C SER A 131 -27.37 -22.14 2.77
N ILE A 132 -26.62 -22.67 1.80
CA ILE A 132 -25.48 -21.98 1.21
C ILE A 132 -25.91 -20.71 0.46
N GLU A 133 -27.17 -20.60 0.03
CA GLU A 133 -27.76 -19.41 -0.58
C GLU A 133 -27.88 -18.25 0.44
N ALA A 134 -27.92 -18.55 1.74
CA ALA A 134 -27.92 -17.53 2.80
C ALA A 134 -26.53 -16.94 3.07
N PHE A 135 -25.46 -17.57 2.56
CA PHE A 135 -24.11 -17.12 2.78
C PHE A 135 -23.76 -15.90 1.92
N THR A 136 -23.14 -14.89 2.54
CA THR A 136 -22.54 -13.71 1.88
C THR A 136 -21.03 -13.80 2.00
N PRO A 137 -20.27 -13.86 0.89
CA PRO A 137 -18.82 -14.06 0.92
C PRO A 137 -18.08 -12.84 1.45
N GLY A 138 -17.08 -13.09 2.30
CA GLY A 138 -16.14 -12.09 2.77
C GLY A 138 -15.02 -11.79 1.75
N LYS A 139 -14.04 -10.99 2.19
CA LYS A 139 -12.93 -10.51 1.34
C LYS A 139 -12.05 -11.64 0.79
N ILE A 140 -11.85 -12.70 1.56
CA ILE A 140 -11.02 -13.85 1.16
C ILE A 140 -11.61 -14.52 -0.09
N PHE A 141 -12.92 -14.76 -0.11
CA PHE A 141 -13.56 -15.37 -1.26
C PHE A 141 -13.60 -14.47 -2.48
N LYS A 142 -13.72 -13.15 -2.27
CA LYS A 142 -13.65 -12.15 -3.36
C LYS A 142 -12.25 -12.06 -3.97
N ALA A 143 -11.20 -12.46 -3.23
CA ALA A 143 -9.83 -12.52 -3.73
C ALA A 143 -9.52 -13.79 -4.55
N ASN A 144 -10.47 -14.72 -4.65
CA ASN A 144 -10.27 -15.97 -5.37
C ASN A 144 -9.78 -15.74 -6.81
N ASN A 145 -8.78 -16.53 -7.24
CA ASN A 145 -8.05 -16.37 -8.49
C ASN A 145 -7.39 -14.99 -8.69
N GLY A 146 -7.10 -14.28 -7.60
CA GLY A 146 -6.54 -12.94 -7.62
C GLY A 146 -5.45 -12.72 -6.56
N VAL A 147 -5.35 -11.48 -6.08
CA VAL A 147 -4.45 -11.07 -5.02
C VAL A 147 -5.25 -10.62 -3.80
N LEU A 148 -5.00 -11.25 -2.65
CA LEU A 148 -5.43 -10.76 -1.34
C LEU A 148 -4.32 -9.91 -0.75
N PHE A 149 -4.51 -8.60 -0.76
CA PHE A 149 -3.58 -7.64 -0.17
C PHE A 149 -4.05 -7.23 1.23
N PHE A 150 -3.29 -7.61 2.25
CA PHE A 150 -3.60 -7.31 3.63
C PHE A 150 -2.68 -6.21 4.15
N ASP A 151 -3.19 -4.99 4.22
CA ASP A 151 -2.41 -3.82 4.67
C ASP A 151 -2.42 -3.70 6.18
N GLU A 152 -1.26 -3.40 6.79
CA GLU A 152 -1.07 -3.27 8.26
C GLU A 152 -1.52 -4.54 9.03
N LEU A 153 -1.03 -5.69 8.60
CA LEU A 153 -1.40 -7.00 9.15
C LEU A 153 -1.18 -7.11 10.67
N ASN A 154 -0.17 -6.43 11.19
CA ASN A 154 0.15 -6.38 12.63
C ASN A 154 -0.87 -5.57 13.47
N ARG A 155 -1.88 -4.95 12.87
CA ARG A 155 -3.02 -4.34 13.57
C ARG A 155 -4.22 -5.27 13.69
N CYS A 156 -4.12 -6.45 13.11
CA CYS A 156 -5.20 -7.43 13.10
C CYS A 156 -5.22 -8.23 14.41
N PRO A 157 -6.38 -8.45 15.06
CA PRO A 157 -6.48 -9.28 16.24
C PRO A 157 -5.95 -10.70 16.03
N GLU A 158 -5.31 -11.29 17.05
CA GLU A 158 -4.70 -12.64 16.97
C GLU A 158 -5.70 -13.70 16.51
N LYS A 159 -6.95 -13.61 16.93
CA LYS A 159 -8.02 -14.53 16.50
C LYS A 159 -8.20 -14.55 14.99
N LEU A 160 -8.09 -13.38 14.34
CA LEU A 160 -8.19 -13.29 12.88
C LEU A 160 -6.91 -13.73 12.17
N GLN A 161 -5.75 -13.51 12.79
CA GLN A 161 -4.49 -14.05 12.28
C GLN A 161 -4.57 -15.58 12.19
N ASN A 162 -5.10 -16.24 13.22
CA ASN A 162 -5.27 -17.69 13.24
C ASN A 162 -6.29 -18.17 12.17
N ALA A 163 -7.41 -17.48 12.00
CA ALA A 163 -8.36 -17.79 10.94
C ALA A 163 -7.77 -17.65 9.54
N LEU A 164 -6.97 -16.59 9.33
CA LEU A 164 -6.24 -16.39 8.08
C LEU A 164 -5.22 -17.50 7.81
N LEU A 165 -4.48 -17.95 8.85
CA LEU A 165 -3.55 -19.07 8.72
C LEU A 165 -4.24 -20.34 8.25
N GLN A 166 -5.40 -20.67 8.81
CA GLN A 166 -6.16 -21.84 8.40
C GLN A 166 -6.47 -21.77 6.90
N VAL A 167 -7.00 -20.64 6.43
CA VAL A 167 -7.33 -20.46 5.00
C VAL A 167 -6.08 -20.57 4.11
N LEU A 168 -4.96 -20.00 4.53
CA LEU A 168 -3.71 -20.04 3.77
C LEU A 168 -3.09 -21.43 3.69
N GLN A 169 -3.35 -22.31 4.67
CA GLN A 169 -2.80 -23.67 4.72
C GLN A 169 -3.72 -24.70 4.06
N GLU A 170 -5.01 -24.61 4.36
CA GLU A 170 -6.00 -25.59 3.92
C GLU A 170 -6.65 -25.21 2.59
N HIS A 171 -6.50 -23.93 2.18
CA HIS A 171 -7.18 -23.34 1.02
C HIS A 171 -8.71 -23.45 1.10
N GLU A 172 -9.22 -23.57 2.32
CA GLU A 172 -10.62 -23.69 2.66
C GLU A 172 -10.94 -22.79 3.84
N ALA A 173 -12.16 -22.32 3.95
CA ALA A 173 -12.60 -21.51 5.07
C ALA A 173 -13.82 -22.15 5.76
N THR A 174 -13.75 -22.24 7.09
CA THR A 174 -14.88 -22.63 7.94
C THR A 174 -15.57 -21.39 8.47
N ILE A 175 -16.89 -21.30 8.29
CA ILE A 175 -17.66 -20.11 8.65
C ILE A 175 -18.57 -20.42 9.84
N GLY A 176 -18.20 -19.91 11.02
CA GLY A 176 -18.94 -20.13 12.26
C GLY A 176 -19.06 -21.60 12.61
N SER A 177 -20.30 -22.05 12.93
CA SER A 177 -20.62 -23.46 13.15
C SER A 177 -20.88 -24.27 11.86
N TYR A 178 -20.78 -23.62 10.71
CA TYR A 178 -21.03 -24.24 9.43
C TYR A 178 -19.73 -24.62 8.75
N SER A 179 -19.53 -25.90 8.47
CA SER A 179 -18.44 -26.41 7.64
C SER A 179 -18.75 -26.13 6.17
N VAL A 180 -18.62 -24.88 5.75
CA VAL A 180 -18.68 -24.52 4.34
C VAL A 180 -17.27 -24.54 3.81
N ASN A 181 -16.84 -25.69 3.28
CA ASN A 181 -15.57 -25.80 2.59
C ASN A 181 -15.71 -25.15 1.21
N LEU A 182 -15.34 -23.89 1.14
CA LEU A 182 -15.25 -23.16 -0.13
C LEU A 182 -13.76 -23.03 -0.50
N PRO A 183 -13.32 -23.71 -1.56
CA PRO A 183 -11.93 -23.63 -2.00
C PRO A 183 -11.58 -22.20 -2.41
N THR A 184 -10.43 -21.75 -1.95
CA THR A 184 -9.88 -20.42 -2.26
C THR A 184 -8.49 -20.58 -2.86
N ASN A 185 -8.23 -19.84 -3.92
CA ASN A 185 -6.92 -19.78 -4.56
C ASN A 185 -6.54 -18.33 -4.82
N PHE A 186 -5.57 -17.79 -4.11
CA PHE A 186 -5.11 -16.41 -4.28
C PHE A 186 -3.65 -16.26 -3.89
N VAL A 187 -3.02 -15.21 -4.41
CA VAL A 187 -1.70 -14.75 -3.95
C VAL A 187 -1.92 -13.87 -2.72
N PHE A 188 -1.31 -14.24 -1.59
CA PHE A 188 -1.34 -13.42 -0.39
C PHE A 188 -0.14 -12.49 -0.32
N ILE A 189 -0.40 -11.19 -0.11
CA ILE A 189 0.62 -10.17 0.14
C ILE A 189 0.20 -9.37 1.36
N GLY A 190 0.90 -9.58 2.49
CA GLY A 190 0.73 -8.77 3.70
C GLY A 190 1.66 -7.55 3.70
N THR A 191 1.32 -6.54 4.51
CA THR A 191 2.26 -5.47 4.87
C THR A 191 2.39 -5.34 6.38
N MET A 192 3.57 -4.94 6.80
CA MET A 192 3.87 -4.66 8.22
C MET A 192 4.77 -3.44 8.32
N ASN A 193 4.50 -2.58 9.31
CA ASN A 193 5.40 -1.51 9.70
C ASN A 193 6.15 -1.93 10.98
N PRO A 194 7.47 -2.12 10.95
CA PRO A 194 8.22 -2.55 12.11
C PRO A 194 8.31 -1.48 13.22
N GLU A 195 8.06 -0.21 12.90
CA GLU A 195 8.16 0.92 13.83
C GLU A 195 6.83 1.22 14.55
N ASP A 196 5.75 0.54 14.21
CA ASP A 196 4.40 0.80 14.74
C ASP A 196 4.17 -0.06 16.00
N TYR A 197 4.73 0.37 17.14
CA TYR A 197 4.61 -0.34 18.42
C TYR A 197 3.35 0.04 19.21
N ALA A 198 2.71 1.16 18.89
CA ALA A 198 1.52 1.63 19.61
C ALA A 198 0.25 1.02 19.03
N GLY A 199 -0.40 0.13 19.78
CA GLY A 199 -1.68 -0.49 19.40
C GLY A 199 -1.57 -1.61 18.37
N THR A 200 -0.39 -2.23 18.21
CA THR A 200 -0.18 -3.40 17.35
C THR A 200 0.01 -4.65 18.20
N GLU A 201 -0.67 -5.73 17.86
CA GLU A 201 -0.33 -7.05 18.36
C GLU A 201 0.91 -7.56 17.61
N GLN A 202 1.86 -8.13 18.36
CA GLN A 202 2.99 -8.77 17.71
C GLN A 202 2.49 -10.00 16.95
N LEU A 203 2.82 -10.08 15.66
CA LEU A 203 2.57 -11.31 14.90
C LEU A 203 3.36 -12.45 15.56
N SER A 204 2.68 -13.55 15.88
CA SER A 204 3.31 -14.70 16.50
C SER A 204 4.40 -15.28 15.60
N SER A 205 5.45 -15.86 16.21
CA SER A 205 6.50 -16.54 15.44
C SER A 205 5.94 -17.66 14.58
N VAL A 206 4.91 -18.35 15.07
CA VAL A 206 4.17 -19.39 14.35
C VAL A 206 3.46 -18.82 13.10
N PHE A 207 2.95 -17.60 13.19
CA PHE A 207 2.37 -16.92 12.04
C PHE A 207 3.45 -16.55 11.02
N LEU A 208 4.51 -15.89 11.47
CA LEU A 208 5.59 -15.40 10.60
C LEU A 208 6.34 -16.50 9.85
N ASP A 209 6.49 -17.68 10.47
CA ASP A 209 7.19 -18.85 9.87
C ASP A 209 6.57 -19.33 8.54
N ARG A 210 5.34 -18.93 8.26
CA ARG A 210 4.59 -19.31 7.05
C ARG A 210 4.74 -18.35 5.87
N PHE A 211 5.49 -17.27 6.09
CA PHE A 211 5.66 -16.21 5.10
C PHE A 211 7.12 -15.94 4.78
N ASP A 212 7.38 -15.53 3.57
CA ASP A 212 8.64 -14.90 3.24
C ASP A 212 8.56 -13.41 3.58
N LEU A 213 9.51 -12.93 4.40
CA LEU A 213 9.57 -11.52 4.78
C LEU A 213 10.47 -10.78 3.79
N VAL A 214 9.93 -9.77 3.13
CA VAL A 214 10.66 -8.93 2.18
C VAL A 214 10.76 -7.52 2.73
N TYR A 215 11.98 -7.09 3.05
CA TYR A 215 12.25 -5.81 3.68
C TYR A 215 12.43 -4.71 2.65
N MET A 216 11.57 -3.71 2.68
CA MET A 216 11.63 -2.51 1.85
C MET A 216 12.16 -1.33 2.65
N GLY A 217 13.15 -0.61 2.09
CA GLY A 217 13.73 0.60 2.68
C GLY A 217 13.35 1.88 1.93
N TYR A 218 13.88 3.00 2.42
CA TYR A 218 13.84 4.26 1.69
C TYR A 218 14.74 4.17 0.44
N PRO A 219 14.51 5.03 -0.58
CA PRO A 219 15.38 5.11 -1.75
C PRO A 219 16.85 5.32 -1.34
N GLU A 220 17.75 4.53 -1.92
CA GLU A 220 19.17 4.53 -1.56
C GLU A 220 19.87 5.85 -1.87
N SER A 221 19.45 6.55 -2.93
CA SER A 221 20.05 7.82 -3.36
C SER A 221 19.01 8.90 -3.63
N SER A 222 19.47 10.16 -3.68
CA SER A 222 18.64 11.32 -4.03
C SER A 222 18.10 11.22 -5.46
N GLU A 223 18.90 10.71 -6.39
CA GLU A 223 18.53 10.53 -7.81
C GLU A 223 17.36 9.55 -7.95
N LYS A 224 17.39 8.44 -7.20
CA LYS A 224 16.29 7.48 -7.17
C LYS A 224 15.01 8.12 -6.60
N GLU A 225 15.13 8.91 -5.52
CA GLU A 225 13.99 9.61 -4.93
C GLU A 225 13.46 10.71 -5.86
N LEU A 226 14.33 11.47 -6.53
CA LEU A 226 13.96 12.41 -7.58
C LEU A 226 13.18 11.75 -8.72
N SER A 227 13.65 10.59 -9.17
CA SER A 227 12.97 9.82 -10.22
C SER A 227 11.56 9.37 -9.77
N ILE A 228 11.42 8.98 -8.49
CA ILE A 228 10.10 8.64 -7.92
C ILE A 228 9.19 9.86 -7.90
N VAL A 229 9.69 11.02 -7.44
CA VAL A 229 8.90 12.26 -7.36
C VAL A 229 8.47 12.73 -8.74
N SER A 230 9.38 12.74 -9.71
CA SER A 230 9.08 13.17 -11.08
C SER A 230 8.09 12.25 -11.79
N LYS A 231 8.15 10.93 -11.53
CA LYS A 231 7.29 9.94 -12.19
C LYS A 231 5.92 9.81 -11.52
N ASN A 232 5.87 9.86 -10.19
CA ASN A 232 4.67 9.55 -9.41
C ASN A 232 3.98 10.77 -8.80
N GLY A 233 4.66 11.93 -8.78
CA GLY A 233 4.08 13.19 -8.31
C GLY A 233 3.08 13.75 -9.31
N LYS A 234 2.03 14.39 -8.81
CA LYS A 234 1.04 15.05 -9.64
C LYS A 234 1.66 16.26 -10.31
N ASN A 235 1.82 16.18 -11.64
CA ASN A 235 2.30 17.32 -12.45
C ASN A 235 1.09 18.24 -12.77
N LEU A 236 1.20 19.50 -12.32
CA LEU A 236 0.20 20.55 -12.57
C LEU A 236 0.53 21.40 -13.80
N ASN A 237 1.45 20.96 -14.65
CA ASN A 237 1.91 21.69 -15.85
C ASN A 237 2.56 23.05 -15.53
N ILE A 238 3.24 23.12 -14.38
CA ILE A 238 4.05 24.27 -13.95
C ILE A 238 5.51 23.87 -14.02
N ALA A 239 6.35 24.75 -14.54
CA ALA A 239 7.78 24.52 -14.58
C ALA A 239 8.35 24.38 -13.13
N PHE A 240 9.04 23.30 -12.87
CA PHE A 240 9.75 23.10 -11.60
C PHE A 240 11.24 23.03 -11.90
N PRO A 241 12.03 24.07 -11.53
CA PRO A 241 13.46 24.06 -11.78
C PRO A 241 14.11 22.83 -11.14
N SER A 242 14.99 22.17 -11.88
CA SER A 242 15.64 20.93 -11.45
C SER A 242 16.42 21.10 -10.15
N ASP A 243 17.08 22.25 -10.00
CA ASP A 243 17.85 22.59 -8.79
C ASP A 243 16.95 22.71 -7.55
N LEU A 244 15.76 23.30 -7.71
CA LEU A 244 14.78 23.43 -6.62
C LEU A 244 14.15 22.10 -6.26
N LEU A 245 13.88 21.24 -7.25
CA LEU A 245 13.36 19.91 -7.00
C LEU A 245 14.41 19.04 -6.27
N HIS A 246 15.66 19.12 -6.70
CA HIS A 246 16.78 18.45 -6.04
C HIS A 246 16.93 18.95 -4.59
N PHE A 247 16.85 20.26 -4.38
CA PHE A 247 16.89 20.88 -3.04
C PHE A 247 15.76 20.31 -2.15
N ALA A 248 14.53 20.28 -2.61
CA ALA A 248 13.39 19.80 -1.83
C ALA A 248 13.55 18.32 -1.42
N VAL A 249 14.02 17.48 -2.33
CA VAL A 249 14.27 16.04 -2.05
C VAL A 249 15.43 15.88 -1.07
N GLU A 250 16.56 16.57 -1.28
CA GLU A 250 17.71 16.48 -0.37
C GLU A 250 17.38 16.99 1.03
N PHE A 251 16.56 18.04 1.14
CA PHE A 251 16.11 18.52 2.44
C PHE A 251 15.27 17.46 3.17
N VAL A 252 14.29 16.82 2.52
CA VAL A 252 13.53 15.74 3.15
C VAL A 252 14.45 14.60 3.60
N ARG A 253 15.45 14.27 2.80
CA ARG A 253 16.45 13.24 3.13
C ARG A 253 17.30 13.65 4.34
N SER A 254 17.73 14.92 4.43
CA SER A 254 18.49 15.41 5.59
C SER A 254 17.68 15.32 6.89
N ILE A 255 16.39 15.63 6.86
CA ILE A 255 15.50 15.43 8.02
C ILE A 255 15.38 13.95 8.38
N ARG A 256 15.35 13.05 7.40
CA ARG A 256 15.30 11.60 7.61
C ARG A 256 16.58 11.06 8.30
N GLU A 257 17.71 11.67 8.03
CA GLU A 257 19.01 11.32 8.61
C GLU A 257 19.30 12.03 9.92
N ASN A 258 18.50 13.04 10.31
CA ASN A 258 18.70 13.82 11.51
C ASN A 258 18.53 12.96 12.76
N LYS A 259 19.50 13.04 13.67
CA LYS A 259 19.57 12.22 14.90
C LYS A 259 18.47 12.51 15.90
N ASP A 260 17.89 13.70 15.85
CA ASP A 260 16.83 14.18 16.75
C ASP A 260 15.43 13.75 16.30
N VAL A 261 15.34 13.19 15.10
CA VAL A 261 14.09 12.70 14.52
C VAL A 261 13.89 11.23 14.89
N GLU A 262 12.75 10.93 15.49
CA GLU A 262 12.28 9.58 15.82
C GLU A 262 11.47 9.00 14.64
N GLN A 263 10.35 9.63 14.29
CA GLN A 263 9.56 9.23 13.12
C GLN A 263 10.05 10.00 11.89
N LYS A 264 10.59 9.27 10.95
CA LYS A 264 11.23 9.80 9.75
C LYS A 264 10.22 10.09 8.63
N PRO A 265 10.37 11.20 7.88
CA PRO A 265 9.49 11.50 6.76
C PRO A 265 9.70 10.51 5.61
N SER A 266 8.62 9.98 5.07
CA SER A 266 8.65 9.09 3.92
C SER A 266 8.75 9.87 2.59
N VAL A 267 8.87 9.14 1.48
CA VAL A 267 8.84 9.72 0.11
C VAL A 267 7.56 10.53 -0.15
N ARG A 268 6.46 10.27 0.59
CA ARG A 268 5.25 11.10 0.54
C ARG A 268 5.50 12.57 0.94
N ALA A 269 6.55 12.82 1.73
CA ALA A 269 6.93 14.20 2.07
C ALA A 269 7.55 14.91 0.85
N SER A 270 8.45 14.26 0.12
CA SER A 270 9.05 14.79 -1.11
C SER A 270 8.00 15.01 -2.21
N LEU A 271 7.08 14.05 -2.38
CA LEU A 271 5.91 14.20 -3.26
C LEU A 271 5.03 15.38 -2.85
N GLY A 272 4.76 15.51 -1.54
CA GLY A 272 3.93 16.61 -1.02
C GLY A 272 4.57 17.99 -1.24
N LEU A 273 5.88 18.13 -1.07
CA LEU A 273 6.58 19.38 -1.38
C LEU A 273 6.51 19.69 -2.90
N TYR A 274 6.76 18.70 -3.75
CA TYR A 274 6.65 18.85 -5.19
C TYR A 274 5.26 19.35 -5.64
N GLU A 275 4.21 18.69 -5.16
CA GLU A 275 2.83 19.01 -5.56
C GLU A 275 2.36 20.35 -4.98
N ARG A 276 2.66 20.62 -3.71
CA ARG A 276 2.24 21.84 -3.03
C ARG A 276 2.96 23.07 -3.53
N SER A 277 4.26 22.97 -3.86
CA SER A 277 5.01 24.08 -4.45
C SER A 277 4.45 24.50 -5.82
N GLN A 278 4.08 23.52 -6.67
CA GLN A 278 3.40 23.82 -7.94
C GLN A 278 2.06 24.52 -7.70
N SER A 279 1.28 24.05 -6.72
CA SER A 279 -0.01 24.66 -6.36
C SER A 279 0.17 26.12 -5.89
N ASN A 280 1.19 26.41 -5.07
CA ASN A 280 1.48 27.77 -4.59
C ASN A 280 1.88 28.70 -5.74
N ALA A 281 2.66 28.21 -6.70
CA ALA A 281 3.01 28.97 -7.89
C ALA A 281 1.75 29.36 -8.72
N ILE A 282 0.83 28.38 -8.90
CA ILE A 282 -0.46 28.63 -9.61
C ILE A 282 -1.31 29.67 -8.90
N ILE A 283 -1.49 29.53 -7.58
CA ILE A 283 -2.28 30.48 -6.76
C ILE A 283 -1.71 31.89 -6.86
N SER A 284 -0.37 31.98 -6.96
CA SER A 284 0.33 33.27 -7.14
C SER A 284 0.38 33.74 -8.61
N GLY A 285 -0.33 33.10 -9.53
CA GLY A 285 -0.38 33.47 -10.94
C GLY A 285 0.91 33.23 -11.73
N ARG A 286 1.84 32.42 -11.18
CA ARG A 286 3.15 32.13 -11.81
C ARG A 286 3.11 30.83 -12.60
N LYS A 287 3.98 30.74 -13.61
CA LYS A 287 4.16 29.55 -14.46
C LYS A 287 5.37 28.69 -14.03
N GLU A 288 6.06 29.10 -12.98
CA GLU A 288 7.27 28.48 -12.49
C GLU A 288 7.29 28.52 -10.96
N VAL A 289 7.80 27.43 -10.38
CA VAL A 289 8.01 27.28 -8.93
C VAL A 289 9.27 28.06 -8.52
N ILE A 290 9.15 28.84 -7.44
CA ILE A 290 10.28 29.53 -6.83
C ILE A 290 10.56 28.97 -5.43
N PHE A 291 11.69 29.32 -4.84
CA PHE A 291 12.12 28.86 -3.52
C PHE A 291 11.08 29.10 -2.42
N LYS A 292 10.41 30.26 -2.45
CA LYS A 292 9.35 30.61 -1.50
C LYS A 292 8.18 29.62 -1.50
N ASP A 293 7.84 29.02 -2.64
CA ASP A 293 6.75 28.04 -2.71
C ASP A 293 7.06 26.76 -1.94
N ILE A 294 8.32 26.35 -1.94
CA ILE A 294 8.82 25.22 -1.14
C ILE A 294 8.76 25.59 0.35
N GLN A 295 9.26 26.79 0.72
CA GLN A 295 9.28 27.27 2.09
C GLN A 295 7.87 27.38 2.68
N ASP A 296 6.92 27.92 1.94
CA ASP A 296 5.51 28.07 2.36
C ASP A 296 4.81 26.71 2.52
N SER A 297 5.25 25.68 1.77
CA SER A 297 4.73 24.32 1.85
C SER A 297 5.31 23.52 3.01
N LEU A 298 6.46 23.91 3.53
CA LEU A 298 7.30 23.13 4.44
C LEU A 298 6.53 22.57 5.65
N ILE A 299 5.93 23.45 6.43
CA ILE A 299 5.27 23.08 7.70
C ILE A 299 4.03 22.25 7.44
N SER A 300 3.21 22.63 6.46
CA SER A 300 1.98 21.91 6.14
C SER A 300 2.24 20.50 5.62
N VAL A 301 3.38 20.27 4.99
CA VAL A 301 3.77 18.96 4.44
C VAL A 301 4.50 18.10 5.46
N LEU A 302 5.40 18.68 6.29
CA LEU A 302 6.31 17.88 7.11
C LEU A 302 5.87 17.73 8.57
N ARG A 303 5.17 18.71 9.16
CA ARG A 303 4.88 18.71 10.60
C ARG A 303 4.25 17.43 11.13
N HIS A 304 3.30 16.86 10.40
CA HIS A 304 2.59 15.64 10.78
C HIS A 304 3.27 14.34 10.32
N ARG A 305 4.42 14.45 9.63
CA ARG A 305 5.21 13.31 9.12
C ARG A 305 6.52 13.12 9.87
N VAL A 306 6.82 14.02 10.79
CA VAL A 306 8.05 14.01 11.57
C VAL A 306 7.69 14.04 13.05
N THR A 307 8.28 13.16 13.84
CA THR A 307 8.21 13.20 15.30
C THR A 307 9.62 13.32 15.85
N LEU A 308 9.81 14.23 16.80
CA LEU A 308 11.09 14.42 17.48
C LEU A 308 11.24 13.42 18.62
N LYS A 309 12.48 13.02 18.91
CA LYS A 309 12.79 12.22 20.10
C LYS A 309 12.32 12.94 21.37
N PRO A 310 11.93 12.20 22.42
CA PRO A 310 11.46 12.80 23.68
C PRO A 310 12.39 13.86 24.23
N SER A 311 13.71 13.65 24.20
CA SER A 311 14.73 14.59 24.66
C SER A 311 14.69 15.96 23.97
N VAL A 312 14.24 16.02 22.72
CA VAL A 312 14.17 17.28 21.94
C VAL A 312 12.76 17.83 21.94
N ARG A 313 11.75 16.97 21.90
CA ARG A 313 10.33 17.34 21.85
C ARG A 313 9.88 18.21 23.03
N TYR A 314 10.46 18.01 24.23
CA TYR A 314 10.18 18.85 25.40
C TYR A 314 10.78 20.24 25.32
N LEU A 315 11.81 20.42 24.50
CA LEU A 315 12.55 21.67 24.39
C LEU A 315 12.13 22.54 23.21
N LYS A 316 11.54 21.90 22.16
CA LYS A 316 11.30 22.59 20.89
C LYS A 316 10.04 22.10 20.21
N ASP A 317 9.19 23.05 19.75
CA ASP A 317 8.08 22.73 18.83
C ASP A 317 8.61 22.23 17.49
N ILE A 318 7.90 21.26 16.91
CA ILE A 318 8.27 20.64 15.63
C ILE A 318 8.34 21.66 14.48
N SER A 319 7.49 22.68 14.48
CA SER A 319 7.49 23.70 13.42
C SER A 319 8.71 24.61 13.51
N VAL A 320 9.16 24.91 14.74
CA VAL A 320 10.38 25.67 14.99
C VAL A 320 11.59 24.85 14.56
N PHE A 321 11.65 23.57 14.97
CA PHE A 321 12.70 22.65 14.55
C PHE A 321 12.83 22.59 13.03
N LEU A 322 11.72 22.37 12.32
CA LEU A 322 11.74 22.26 10.86
C LEU A 322 12.21 23.53 10.16
N LYS A 323 11.86 24.72 10.68
CA LYS A 323 12.32 26.00 10.14
C LYS A 323 13.83 26.19 10.34
N GLU A 324 14.32 25.91 11.55
CA GLU A 324 15.74 25.99 11.84
C GLU A 324 16.58 25.01 11.01
N GLU A 325 16.13 23.76 10.88
CA GLU A 325 16.82 22.79 10.05
C GLU A 325 16.79 23.17 8.57
N PHE A 326 15.70 23.80 8.10
CA PHE A 326 15.63 24.33 6.74
C PHE A 326 16.64 25.45 6.52
N GLU A 327 16.74 26.41 7.44
CA GLU A 327 17.72 27.52 7.38
C GLU A 327 19.16 26.99 7.42
N LYS A 328 19.49 26.10 8.36
CA LYS A 328 20.80 25.42 8.42
C LYS A 328 21.12 24.66 7.13
N PHE A 329 20.13 23.98 6.55
CA PHE A 329 20.33 23.23 5.31
C PHE A 329 20.68 24.17 4.14
N VAL A 330 19.98 25.31 4.01
CA VAL A 330 20.28 26.34 3.03
C VAL A 330 21.68 26.89 3.21
N GLU A 331 22.08 27.22 4.46
CA GLU A 331 23.41 27.74 4.77
C GLU A 331 24.54 26.73 4.49
N SER A 332 24.29 25.45 4.74
CA SER A 332 25.29 24.38 4.57
C SER A 332 25.61 24.05 3.12
N LYS A 333 24.74 24.43 2.18
CA LYS A 333 24.83 24.09 0.76
C LYS A 333 25.05 25.34 -0.10
N PRO A 334 26.28 25.68 -0.48
CA PRO A 334 26.58 26.91 -1.26
C PRO A 334 25.75 27.05 -2.53
N GLN A 335 25.47 25.91 -3.21
CA GLN A 335 24.66 25.87 -4.42
C GLN A 335 23.21 26.35 -4.23
N PHE A 336 22.70 26.30 -2.99
CA PHE A 336 21.32 26.68 -2.68
C PHE A 336 21.23 28.06 -2.02
N ARG A 337 22.35 28.67 -1.59
CA ARG A 337 22.38 30.03 -1.00
C ARG A 337 21.80 31.08 -1.94
N LYS A 338 21.95 30.89 -3.25
CA LYS A 338 21.36 31.79 -4.27
C LYS A 338 19.85 31.93 -4.13
N PHE A 339 19.17 30.90 -3.63
CA PHE A 339 17.71 30.93 -3.44
C PHE A 339 17.28 31.62 -2.12
N ALA A 340 18.19 31.75 -1.13
CA ALA A 340 17.94 32.45 0.11
C ALA A 340 18.08 33.97 -0.03
N SER A 341 18.97 34.44 -0.90
CA SER A 341 19.23 35.89 -1.13
C SER A 341 18.10 36.58 -1.94
N GLU A 342 17.21 35.84 -2.58
CA GLU A 342 16.01 36.43 -3.21
C GLU A 342 14.97 36.93 -2.19
N LYS A 343 15.15 36.68 -0.88
CA LYS A 343 14.31 37.20 0.21
C LYS A 343 14.39 38.71 0.40
N GLU A 344 15.51 39.33 0.09
CA GLU A 344 15.74 40.78 0.39
C GLU A 344 15.23 41.72 -0.72
N GLY A 345 14.96 41.21 -1.90
CA GLY A 345 14.55 42.01 -3.07
C GLY A 345 13.04 42.22 -3.22
N SER A 346 12.17 41.46 -2.53
CA SER A 346 10.71 41.49 -2.75
C SER A 346 9.89 42.18 -1.67
N GLU A 347 10.53 42.70 -0.61
CA GLU A 347 9.85 43.54 0.42
C GLU A 347 10.05 45.04 0.21
N ALA A 348 10.75 45.46 -0.86
CA ALA A 348 10.97 46.85 -1.21
C ALA A 348 10.36 47.19 -2.57
N GLY A 349 9.06 47.01 -2.68
CA GLY A 349 8.32 47.40 -3.87
C GLY A 349 6.83 47.62 -3.57
#